data_51585051c719169f732569552b7e53bf
#
_entry.id   51585051c719169f732569552b7e53bf
#
_cell.length_a   1.000
_cell.length_b   1.000
_cell.length_c   1.000
_cell.angle_alpha   90.00
_cell.angle_beta   90.00
_cell.angle_gamma   90.00
#
_symmetry.space_group_name_H-M   'P 1'
#
loop_
_entity.id
_entity.type
_entity.pdbx_description
1 polymer ?
#
loop_
_entity_poly.entity_id
_entity_poly.type
_entity_poly.pdbx_seq_one_letter_code
_entity_poly.pdbx_strand_id
1 'polypeptide(L)'
;PNTQASAVDLALPGTLPVLNRGAVERAIRFGLAVGATIAPQSIFARKNYFYPDLPKGYQISQYEISVVQGGSLSFVVQPKGAPTYMKTVRLTRAHLEEDAGKSLHEGMGSHAALGHGMSGIDLNRAGTPLLEIVSEPDIRVASISGAAAEAVAYAKALHSLVVWLGICDGNMQEGS
;
A
#
# COMPACT_ATOMS: atom_id res chain seq x y z
N PRO A 1 19.74 2.00 13.23
CA PRO A 1 18.92 0.91 12.70
C PRO A 1 17.81 0.54 13.69
N ASN A 2 16.61 0.24 13.18
CA ASN A 2 15.45 -0.20 13.97
C ASN A 2 15.03 0.77 15.10
N THR A 3 15.26 2.06 14.94
CA THR A 3 14.94 3.08 15.94
C THR A 3 13.42 3.37 16.04
N GLN A 4 12.66 2.96 15.04
CA GLN A 4 11.21 3.12 14.98
C GLN A 4 10.45 1.80 15.24
N ALA A 5 11.16 0.68 15.43
CA ALA A 5 10.53 -0.60 15.70
C ALA A 5 9.87 -0.62 17.08
N SER A 6 8.61 -1.07 17.11
CA SER A 6 7.84 -1.23 18.35
C SER A 6 7.98 -2.64 18.92
N ALA A 7 7.47 -2.84 20.13
CA ALA A 7 7.41 -4.16 20.74
C ALA A 7 6.56 -5.16 19.93
N VAL A 8 5.53 -4.67 19.24
CA VAL A 8 4.68 -5.49 18.35
C VAL A 8 5.47 -5.94 17.13
N ASP A 9 6.23 -5.05 16.51
CA ASP A 9 7.02 -5.35 15.30
C ASP A 9 8.14 -6.36 15.60
N LEU A 10 8.67 -6.33 16.83
CA LEU A 10 9.65 -7.28 17.34
C LEU A 10 9.04 -8.61 17.80
N ALA A 11 7.73 -8.79 17.69
CA ALA A 11 7.01 -9.97 18.17
C ALA A 11 7.21 -10.27 19.66
N LEU A 12 7.34 -9.26 20.50
CA LEU A 12 7.50 -9.47 21.93
C LEU A 12 6.24 -10.11 22.56
N PRO A 13 6.37 -11.04 23.50
CA PRO A 13 5.24 -11.73 24.11
C PRO A 13 4.23 -10.76 24.73
N GLY A 14 2.95 -11.03 24.51
CA GLY A 14 1.86 -10.26 25.11
C GLY A 14 1.52 -8.94 24.41
N THR A 15 2.20 -8.61 23.31
CA THR A 15 1.91 -7.40 22.55
C THR A 15 0.96 -7.69 21.38
N LEU A 16 0.00 -6.78 21.16
CA LEU A 16 -0.95 -6.82 20.05
C LEU A 16 -1.03 -5.45 19.39
N PRO A 17 -1.24 -5.40 18.05
CA PRO A 17 -1.40 -4.14 17.34
C PRO A 17 -2.70 -3.44 17.73
N VAL A 18 -2.68 -2.11 17.70
CA VAL A 18 -3.82 -1.24 17.96
C VAL A 18 -4.11 -0.40 16.72
N LEU A 19 -5.38 -0.33 16.33
CA LEU A 19 -5.81 0.43 15.16
C LEU A 19 -5.55 1.94 15.33
N ASN A 20 -4.90 2.53 14.34
CA ASN A 20 -4.68 3.97 14.27
C ASN A 20 -5.90 4.66 13.65
N ARG A 21 -6.57 5.51 14.41
CA ARG A 21 -7.72 6.31 13.96
C ARG A 21 -7.40 7.14 12.72
N GLY A 22 -6.21 7.76 12.67
CA GLY A 22 -5.80 8.56 11.51
C GLY A 22 -5.70 7.77 10.21
N ALA A 23 -5.38 6.46 10.27
CA ALA A 23 -5.39 5.59 9.11
C ALA A 23 -6.82 5.38 8.57
N VAL A 24 -7.78 5.13 9.48
CA VAL A 24 -9.20 4.99 9.11
C VAL A 24 -9.74 6.28 8.49
N GLU A 25 -9.45 7.43 9.07
CA GLU A 25 -9.89 8.73 8.55
C GLU A 25 -9.34 9.01 7.15
N ARG A 26 -8.08 8.63 6.88
CA ARG A 26 -7.47 8.75 5.55
C ARG A 26 -8.12 7.80 4.53
N ALA A 27 -8.39 6.56 4.93
CA ALA A 27 -9.09 5.59 4.08
C ALA A 27 -10.50 6.08 3.72
N ILE A 28 -11.25 6.60 4.67
CA ILE A 28 -12.59 7.18 4.43
C ILE A 28 -12.49 8.36 3.46
N ARG A 29 -11.52 9.26 3.66
CA ARG A 29 -11.29 10.41 2.78
C ARG A 29 -11.02 9.97 1.34
N PHE A 30 -10.20 8.95 1.15
CA PHE A 30 -9.97 8.33 -0.16
C PHE A 30 -11.28 7.80 -0.77
N GLY A 31 -12.02 6.99 -0.01
CA GLY A 31 -13.26 6.39 -0.46
C GLY A 31 -14.31 7.42 -0.92
N LEU A 32 -14.46 8.51 -0.16
CA LEU A 32 -15.36 9.62 -0.53
C LEU A 32 -14.91 10.29 -1.83
N ALA A 33 -13.62 10.51 -2.02
CA ALA A 33 -13.07 11.17 -3.21
C ALA A 33 -13.26 10.36 -4.50
N VAL A 34 -13.26 9.03 -4.41
CA VAL A 34 -13.49 8.14 -5.57
C VAL A 34 -14.95 7.68 -5.72
N GLY A 35 -15.87 8.26 -4.94
CA GLY A 35 -17.30 7.92 -4.99
C GLY A 35 -17.61 6.50 -4.53
N ALA A 36 -16.80 5.95 -3.64
CA ALA A 36 -16.98 4.61 -3.08
C ALA A 36 -18.02 4.59 -1.95
N THR A 37 -18.50 3.40 -1.63
CA THR A 37 -19.28 3.15 -0.41
C THR A 37 -18.33 2.96 0.77
N ILE A 38 -18.55 3.69 1.85
CA ILE A 38 -17.84 3.50 3.11
C ILE A 38 -18.61 2.48 3.95
N ALA A 39 -17.96 1.38 4.32
CA ALA A 39 -18.57 0.37 5.15
C ALA A 39 -18.83 0.92 6.57
N PRO A 40 -20.07 0.84 7.09
CA PRO A 40 -20.36 1.31 8.45
C PRO A 40 -19.67 0.48 9.53
N GLN A 41 -19.30 -0.75 9.18
CA GLN A 41 -18.52 -1.67 9.98
C GLN A 41 -17.55 -2.40 9.07
N SER A 42 -16.29 -2.49 9.44
CA SER A 42 -15.28 -3.27 8.72
C SER A 42 -14.58 -4.26 9.65
N ILE A 43 -14.01 -5.30 9.04
CA ILE A 43 -13.41 -6.42 9.76
C ILE A 43 -11.91 -6.45 9.44
N PHE A 44 -11.09 -6.52 10.50
CA PHE A 44 -9.67 -6.84 10.40
C PHE A 44 -9.45 -8.32 10.63
N ALA A 45 -8.57 -8.90 9.83
CA ALA A 45 -8.15 -10.28 9.91
C ALA A 45 -6.63 -10.37 10.06
N ARG A 46 -6.15 -11.54 10.47
CA ARG A 46 -4.72 -11.85 10.50
C ARG A 46 -4.38 -12.67 9.27
N LYS A 47 -3.61 -12.07 8.37
CA LYS A 47 -3.03 -12.75 7.21
C LYS A 47 -1.72 -13.41 7.66
N ASN A 48 -1.78 -14.70 7.97
CA ASN A 48 -0.62 -15.43 8.50
C ASN A 48 0.36 -15.78 7.37
N TYR A 49 1.60 -15.36 7.53
CA TYR A 49 2.73 -15.79 6.72
C TYR A 49 4.05 -15.53 7.46
N PHE A 50 5.09 -16.28 7.09
CA PHE A 50 6.34 -16.31 7.84
C PHE A 50 7.49 -15.83 6.98
N TYR A 51 7.91 -14.59 7.24
CA TYR A 51 9.07 -13.96 6.63
C TYR A 51 9.93 -13.28 7.70
N PRO A 52 11.25 -13.19 7.50
CA PRO A 52 12.13 -12.55 8.48
C PRO A 52 11.79 -11.09 8.79
N ASP A 53 11.26 -10.36 7.81
CA ASP A 53 10.81 -8.97 7.93
C ASP A 53 9.41 -8.81 8.55
N LEU A 54 8.79 -9.91 8.92
CA LEU A 54 7.53 -9.96 9.67
C LEU A 54 7.64 -10.89 10.87
N PRO A 55 8.39 -10.52 11.93
CA PRO A 55 8.73 -11.41 13.04
C PRO A 55 7.53 -12.01 13.76
N LYS A 56 6.41 -11.29 13.84
CA LYS A 56 5.17 -11.77 14.49
C LYS A 56 4.41 -12.83 13.69
N GLY A 57 4.82 -13.11 12.43
CA GLY A 57 4.25 -14.19 11.61
C GLY A 57 2.88 -13.92 11.03
N TYR A 58 2.34 -12.71 11.17
CA TYR A 58 1.07 -12.30 10.56
C TYR A 58 1.08 -10.81 10.20
N GLN A 59 0.29 -10.44 9.22
CA GLN A 59 -0.03 -9.06 8.84
C GLN A 59 -1.50 -8.79 9.16
N ILE A 60 -1.78 -7.68 9.82
CA ILE A 60 -3.15 -7.19 9.96
C ILE A 60 -3.60 -6.69 8.60
N SER A 61 -4.76 -7.14 8.13
CA SER A 61 -5.34 -6.79 6.84
C SER A 61 -6.87 -6.86 6.91
N GLN A 62 -7.55 -6.51 5.82
CA GLN A 62 -9.00 -6.64 5.68
C GLN A 62 -9.29 -7.48 4.43
N TYR A 63 -10.20 -8.43 4.54
CA TYR A 63 -10.61 -9.28 3.41
C TYR A 63 -12.12 -9.24 3.17
N GLU A 64 -12.92 -9.64 4.15
CA GLU A 64 -14.37 -9.80 3.98
C GLU A 64 -15.11 -8.48 3.85
N ILE A 65 -14.84 -7.52 4.77
CA ILE A 65 -15.47 -6.20 4.77
C ILE A 65 -14.38 -5.14 4.86
N SER A 66 -13.98 -4.65 3.70
CA SER A 66 -13.03 -3.53 3.57
C SER A 66 -13.71 -2.21 3.96
N VAL A 67 -12.94 -1.26 4.45
CA VAL A 67 -13.46 0.07 4.82
C VAL A 67 -14.01 0.83 3.60
N VAL A 68 -13.42 0.64 2.42
CA VAL A 68 -13.84 1.26 1.15
C VAL A 68 -14.26 0.18 0.17
N GLN A 69 -15.46 0.28 -0.37
CA GLN A 69 -16.05 -0.70 -1.29
C GLN A 69 -16.46 -0.02 -2.61
N GLY A 70 -15.90 -0.51 -3.71
CA GLY A 70 -16.15 0.04 -5.04
C GLY A 70 -15.50 1.41 -5.25
N GLY A 71 -16.10 2.22 -6.09
CA GLY A 71 -15.60 3.52 -6.51
C GLY A 71 -14.96 3.49 -7.88
N SER A 72 -14.52 4.64 -8.37
CA SER A 72 -13.81 4.75 -9.65
C SER A 72 -12.92 5.99 -9.70
N LEU A 73 -11.90 5.94 -10.56
CA LEU A 73 -11.04 7.07 -10.85
C LEU A 73 -11.05 7.36 -12.34
N SER A 74 -11.38 8.59 -12.71
CA SER A 74 -11.32 9.09 -14.08
C SER A 74 -10.09 9.98 -14.27
N PHE A 75 -9.38 9.78 -15.36
CA PHE A 75 -8.15 10.50 -15.66
C PHE A 75 -7.94 10.67 -17.17
N VAL A 76 -7.07 11.61 -17.52
CA VAL A 76 -6.72 11.90 -18.91
C VAL A 76 -5.55 11.02 -19.33
N VAL A 77 -5.68 10.37 -20.46
CA VAL A 77 -4.60 9.62 -21.13
C VAL A 77 -4.12 10.40 -22.34
N GLN A 78 -2.81 10.61 -22.44
CA GLN A 78 -2.14 11.29 -23.54
C GLN A 78 -1.14 10.34 -24.22
N PRO A 79 -1.60 9.46 -25.11
CA PRO A 79 -0.71 8.54 -25.80
C PRO A 79 0.17 9.30 -26.79
N LYS A 80 1.43 8.87 -26.96
CA LYS A 80 2.30 9.45 -27.98
C LYS A 80 1.79 9.15 -29.39
N GLY A 81 1.52 10.19 -30.16
CA GLY A 81 1.06 10.06 -31.55
C GLY A 81 -0.41 9.67 -31.73
N ALA A 82 -1.23 9.77 -30.68
CA ALA A 82 -2.67 9.51 -30.74
C ALA A 82 -3.45 10.60 -29.98
N PRO A 83 -4.75 10.77 -30.26
CA PRO A 83 -5.58 11.74 -29.56
C PRO A 83 -5.67 11.47 -28.06
N THR A 84 -5.75 12.55 -27.29
CA THR A 84 -6.03 12.53 -25.85
C THR A 84 -7.47 12.07 -25.60
N TYR A 85 -7.67 11.26 -24.56
CA TYR A 85 -9.00 10.79 -24.16
C TYR A 85 -9.12 10.63 -22.64
N MET A 86 -10.37 10.55 -22.18
CA MET A 86 -10.68 10.23 -20.78
C MET A 86 -10.80 8.73 -20.60
N LYS A 87 -10.22 8.23 -19.52
CA LYS A 87 -10.33 6.83 -19.09
C LYS A 87 -10.85 6.79 -17.67
N THR A 88 -11.72 5.82 -17.39
CA THR A 88 -12.19 5.51 -16.03
C THR A 88 -11.75 4.10 -15.68
N VAL A 89 -11.18 3.93 -14.49
CA VAL A 89 -10.85 2.64 -13.88
C VAL A 89 -11.72 2.48 -12.65
N ARG A 90 -12.43 1.38 -12.56
CA ARG A 90 -13.24 1.01 -11.40
C ARG A 90 -12.35 0.44 -10.31
N LEU A 91 -12.76 0.63 -9.09
CA LEU A 91 -12.13 0.04 -7.92
C LEU A 91 -12.98 -1.10 -7.39
N THR A 92 -12.35 -2.20 -7.05
CA THR A 92 -12.99 -3.29 -6.30
C THR A 92 -13.16 -2.88 -4.85
N ARG A 93 -12.09 -2.37 -4.25
CA ARG A 93 -12.04 -1.94 -2.84
C ARG A 93 -10.77 -1.15 -2.55
N ALA A 94 -10.75 -0.49 -1.41
CA ALA A 94 -9.50 -0.15 -0.74
C ALA A 94 -9.58 -0.60 0.71
N HIS A 95 -8.55 -1.28 1.19
CA HIS A 95 -8.53 -1.86 2.51
C HIS A 95 -7.29 -1.47 3.30
N LEU A 96 -7.47 -1.39 4.61
CA LEU A 96 -6.40 -1.08 5.53
C LEU A 96 -5.62 -2.33 5.86
N GLU A 97 -4.32 -2.18 5.90
CA GLU A 97 -3.38 -3.19 6.39
C GLU A 97 -2.17 -2.51 7.06
N GLU A 98 -1.20 -3.27 7.45
CA GLU A 98 0.08 -2.79 7.96
C GLU A 98 1.21 -3.19 7.04
N ASP A 99 2.25 -2.37 7.00
CA ASP A 99 3.44 -2.69 6.21
C ASP A 99 4.34 -3.68 6.96
N ALA A 100 5.06 -4.50 6.20
CA ALA A 100 6.14 -5.35 6.71
C ALA A 100 7.43 -4.54 6.88
N GLY A 101 8.43 -5.13 7.53
CA GLY A 101 9.79 -4.63 7.51
C GLY A 101 10.46 -4.83 6.15
N LYS A 102 11.76 -4.70 6.12
CA LYS A 102 12.58 -4.85 4.92
C LYS A 102 13.74 -5.79 5.16
N SER A 103 13.89 -6.80 4.29
CA SER A 103 15.07 -7.65 4.23
C SER A 103 16.16 -6.99 3.38
N LEU A 104 17.35 -6.86 3.93
CA LEU A 104 18.50 -6.25 3.30
C LEU A 104 19.50 -7.34 2.89
N HIS A 105 19.67 -7.57 1.60
CA HIS A 105 20.60 -8.57 1.05
C HIS A 105 21.91 -7.96 0.56
N GLU A 106 21.95 -6.66 0.29
CA GLU A 106 23.11 -5.92 -0.22
C GLU A 106 23.35 -4.65 0.62
N GLY A 107 24.59 -4.16 0.61
CA GLY A 107 24.94 -2.88 1.25
C GLY A 107 25.37 -2.96 2.72
N MET A 108 25.50 -4.15 3.30
CA MET A 108 26.04 -4.33 4.66
C MET A 108 27.58 -4.35 4.69
N GLY A 109 28.24 -3.87 3.64
CA GLY A 109 29.67 -3.94 3.44
C GLY A 109 30.57 -3.14 4.41
N SER A 110 29.99 -2.44 5.39
CA SER A 110 30.75 -1.77 6.45
C SER A 110 30.70 -2.48 7.81
N HIS A 111 29.85 -3.51 7.95
CA HIS A 111 29.80 -4.32 9.16
C HIS A 111 30.46 -5.68 8.92
N ALA A 112 31.78 -5.68 8.84
CA ALA A 112 32.63 -6.89 8.73
C ALA A 112 32.41 -7.94 9.85
N ALA A 113 31.52 -7.66 10.80
CA ALA A 113 31.14 -8.58 11.86
C ALA A 113 30.05 -9.57 11.51
N LEU A 114 29.31 -9.34 10.38
CA LEU A 114 28.26 -10.25 9.93
C LEU A 114 28.83 -11.12 8.80
N GLY A 115 29.00 -12.42 9.06
CA GLY A 115 29.56 -13.37 8.10
C GLY A 115 28.77 -13.46 6.78
N HIS A 116 29.43 -13.98 5.74
CA HIS A 116 28.78 -14.27 4.45
C HIS A 116 27.52 -15.14 4.64
N GLY A 117 26.43 -14.77 3.99
CA GLY A 117 25.16 -15.52 4.03
C GLY A 117 24.17 -15.04 5.09
N MET A 118 24.38 -13.89 5.71
CA MET A 118 23.42 -13.25 6.62
C MET A 118 22.62 -12.17 5.90
N SER A 119 21.34 -12.02 6.27
CA SER A 119 20.49 -10.91 5.85
C SER A 119 20.23 -9.97 7.01
N GLY A 120 20.28 -8.67 6.77
CA GLY A 120 19.85 -7.67 7.74
C GLY A 120 18.33 -7.51 7.69
N ILE A 121 17.72 -7.22 8.83
CA ILE A 121 16.29 -6.91 8.91
C ILE A 121 16.13 -5.49 9.42
N ASP A 122 15.46 -4.65 8.61
CA ASP A 122 15.07 -3.30 8.98
C ASP A 122 13.57 -3.27 9.26
N LEU A 123 13.20 -2.98 10.49
CA LEU A 123 11.82 -2.93 10.97
C LEU A 123 11.30 -1.49 11.15
N ASN A 124 12.02 -0.47 10.68
CA ASN A 124 11.61 0.92 10.87
C ASN A 124 10.26 1.27 10.23
N ARG A 125 9.88 0.58 9.17
CA ARG A 125 8.58 0.75 8.50
C ARG A 125 7.54 -0.29 8.92
N ALA A 126 7.93 -1.33 9.65
CA ALA A 126 7.00 -2.37 10.09
C ALA A 126 5.86 -1.78 10.91
N GLY A 127 4.66 -2.26 10.70
CA GLY A 127 3.47 -1.75 11.38
C GLY A 127 2.94 -0.39 10.90
N THR A 128 3.62 0.27 9.94
CA THR A 128 3.11 1.50 9.33
C THR A 128 1.77 1.22 8.66
N PRO A 129 0.73 2.04 8.90
CA PRO A 129 -0.55 1.87 8.24
C PRO A 129 -0.42 1.96 6.72
N LEU A 130 -0.99 0.99 6.01
CA LEU A 130 -0.99 0.88 4.57
C LEU A 130 -2.43 0.84 4.07
N LEU A 131 -2.74 1.56 3.00
CA LEU A 131 -4.01 1.48 2.29
C LEU A 131 -3.77 0.81 0.94
N GLU A 132 -4.17 -0.45 0.82
CA GLU A 132 -4.11 -1.17 -0.45
C GLU A 132 -5.32 -0.84 -1.30
N ILE A 133 -5.09 -0.33 -2.52
CA ILE A 133 -6.11 0.05 -3.49
C ILE A 133 -6.16 -1.01 -4.58
N VAL A 134 -7.27 -1.73 -4.67
CA VAL A 134 -7.48 -2.81 -5.64
C VAL A 134 -8.41 -2.31 -6.73
N SER A 135 -7.90 -2.28 -7.97
CA SER A 135 -8.66 -1.87 -9.15
C SER A 135 -9.19 -3.06 -9.95
N GLU A 136 -10.27 -2.84 -10.67
CA GLU A 136 -10.75 -3.78 -11.68
C GLU A 136 -9.77 -3.82 -12.88
N PRO A 137 -9.76 -4.90 -13.67
CA PRO A 137 -8.85 -5.02 -14.83
C PRO A 137 -9.38 -4.23 -16.03
N ASP A 138 -9.62 -2.94 -15.83
CA ASP A 138 -10.22 -2.04 -16.84
C ASP A 138 -9.17 -1.45 -17.81
N ILE A 139 -7.87 -1.61 -17.51
CA ILE A 139 -6.78 -1.22 -18.42
C ILE A 139 -6.62 -2.30 -19.47
N ARG A 140 -7.45 -2.21 -20.52
CA ARG A 140 -7.50 -3.19 -21.62
C ARG A 140 -7.53 -2.44 -22.96
N VAL A 141 -6.38 -2.38 -23.60
CA VAL A 141 -6.25 -1.81 -24.95
C VAL A 141 -5.58 -2.81 -25.89
N ALA A 142 -5.84 -2.67 -27.18
CA ALA A 142 -5.37 -3.61 -28.20
C ALA A 142 -3.83 -3.64 -28.38
N SER A 143 -3.12 -2.64 -27.86
CA SER A 143 -1.67 -2.54 -27.97
C SER A 143 -0.97 -2.48 -26.60
N ILE A 144 0.20 -3.08 -26.50
CA ILE A 144 1.04 -3.02 -25.29
C ILE A 144 1.42 -1.57 -24.94
N SER A 145 1.74 -0.75 -25.93
CA SER A 145 2.09 0.66 -25.73
C SER A 145 0.90 1.49 -25.20
N GLY A 146 -0.31 1.19 -25.65
CA GLY A 146 -1.53 1.81 -25.15
C GLY A 146 -1.82 1.42 -23.71
N ALA A 147 -1.68 0.13 -23.36
CA ALA A 147 -1.85 -0.35 -22.00
C ALA A 147 -0.83 0.29 -21.04
N ALA A 148 0.42 0.42 -21.45
CA ALA A 148 1.44 1.11 -20.67
C ALA A 148 1.11 2.59 -20.46
N ALA A 149 0.62 3.29 -21.49
CA ALA A 149 0.21 4.68 -21.36
C ALA A 149 -0.97 4.87 -20.37
N GLU A 150 -1.99 3.99 -20.42
CA GLU A 150 -3.09 4.00 -19.47
C GLU A 150 -2.61 3.69 -18.04
N ALA A 151 -1.76 2.69 -17.85
CA ALA A 151 -1.23 2.33 -16.54
C ALA A 151 -0.41 3.46 -15.91
N VAL A 152 0.46 4.11 -16.68
CA VAL A 152 1.24 5.27 -16.23
C VAL A 152 0.33 6.45 -15.89
N ALA A 153 -0.66 6.73 -16.71
CA ALA A 153 -1.61 7.82 -16.47
C ALA A 153 -2.45 7.55 -15.21
N TYR A 154 -2.90 6.31 -15.01
CA TYR A 154 -3.61 5.87 -13.82
C TYR A 154 -2.76 6.04 -12.55
N ALA A 155 -1.53 5.52 -12.56
CA ALA A 155 -0.61 5.63 -11.41
C ALA A 155 -0.34 7.10 -11.04
N LYS A 156 -0.12 7.97 -12.04
CA LYS A 156 0.08 9.41 -11.82
C LYS A 156 -1.17 10.09 -11.24
N ALA A 157 -2.35 9.75 -11.75
CA ALA A 157 -3.60 10.32 -11.27
C ALA A 157 -3.88 9.88 -9.83
N LEU A 158 -3.65 8.61 -9.52
CA LEU A 158 -3.80 8.06 -8.17
C LEU A 158 -2.81 8.71 -7.20
N HIS A 159 -1.52 8.79 -7.57
CA HIS A 159 -0.49 9.46 -6.78
C HIS A 159 -0.88 10.93 -6.47
N SER A 160 -1.27 11.67 -7.50
CA SER A 160 -1.69 13.07 -7.32
C SER A 160 -2.90 13.19 -6.40
N LEU A 161 -3.87 12.27 -6.51
CA LEU A 161 -5.06 12.25 -5.66
C LEU A 161 -4.71 12.01 -4.20
N VAL A 162 -3.89 10.98 -3.88
CA VAL A 162 -3.57 10.64 -2.49
C VAL A 162 -2.72 11.72 -1.82
N VAL A 163 -1.82 12.37 -2.56
CA VAL A 163 -1.06 13.52 -2.07
C VAL A 163 -1.98 14.72 -1.81
N TRP A 164 -2.84 15.06 -2.76
CA TRP A 164 -3.78 16.19 -2.64
C TRP A 164 -4.75 16.01 -1.47
N LEU A 165 -5.20 14.78 -1.22
CA LEU A 165 -6.07 14.44 -0.09
C LEU A 165 -5.32 14.41 1.27
N GLY A 166 -4.00 14.53 1.27
CA GLY A 166 -3.18 14.42 2.48
C GLY A 166 -3.22 13.02 3.10
N ILE A 167 -3.32 11.99 2.28
CA ILE A 167 -3.29 10.58 2.71
C ILE A 167 -1.86 10.14 2.94
N CYS A 168 -0.96 10.49 2.01
CA CYS A 168 0.49 10.30 2.14
C CYS A 168 1.23 11.51 1.53
N ASP A 169 2.54 11.53 1.66
CA ASP A 169 3.42 12.55 1.06
C ASP A 169 3.80 12.24 -0.39
N GLY A 170 3.49 11.05 -0.88
CA GLY A 170 3.82 10.58 -2.21
C GLY A 170 5.30 10.24 -2.39
N ASN A 171 6.06 10.11 -1.31
CA ASN A 171 7.47 9.75 -1.38
C ASN A 171 7.65 8.25 -1.65
N MET A 172 7.75 7.88 -2.92
CA MET A 172 7.91 6.49 -3.34
C MET A 172 9.26 5.85 -2.93
N GLN A 173 10.24 6.63 -2.48
CA GLN A 173 11.54 6.12 -2.02
C GLN A 173 11.45 5.54 -0.61
N GLU A 174 10.52 6.02 0.20
CA GLU A 174 10.28 5.54 1.56
C GLU A 174 9.22 4.42 1.61
N GLY A 175 8.74 3.97 0.47
CA GLY A 175 7.82 2.85 0.35
C GLY A 175 6.39 3.16 0.74
N SER A 176 5.98 4.40 0.60
CA SER A 176 4.59 4.83 0.79
C SER A 176 3.77 4.76 -0.49
#